data_2c173124bac02358326412fb404a4cf5
#
_entry.id   2c173124bac02358326412fb404a4cf5
#
_cell.length_a   1.000
_cell.length_b   1.000
_cell.length_c   1.000
_cell.angle_alpha   90.00
_cell.angle_beta   90.00
_cell.angle_gamma   90.00
#
_symmetry.space_group_name_H-M   'P 1'
#
loop_
_entity.id
_entity.type
_entity.pdbx_description
1 polymer ?
#
loop_
_entity_poly.entity_id
_entity_poly.type
_entity_poly.pdbx_seq_one_letter_code
_entity_poly.pdbx_strand_id
1 'polypeptide(L)'
;FPTRRSSDLDKDLTEHIGYENGMIICIESYFKQEPTRLMVETLEASVVWELPRVEVEKLIDQYHDIERLYRGFIEHSLIESQVKADALRFEPAHERYNRLLQLHPEILKRAPLVYIASLLQMTPETLSRVRSSLL
;
A
#
# COMPACT_ATOMS: atom_id res chain seq x y z
N PHE A 1 6.80 0.42 -9.72
CA PHE A 1 5.94 0.15 -8.55
C PHE A 1 6.68 0.44 -7.26
N PRO A 2 6.38 1.51 -6.55
CA PRO A 2 6.91 1.67 -5.21
C PRO A 2 6.23 0.70 -4.23
N THR A 3 7.03 0.03 -3.41
CA THR A 3 6.56 -0.76 -2.27
C THR A 3 6.99 -0.09 -0.98
N ARG A 4 6.21 -0.26 0.06
CA ARG A 4 6.55 0.14 1.42
C ARG A 4 6.84 -1.10 2.25
N ARG A 5 8.06 -1.21 2.79
CA ARG A 5 8.52 -2.35 3.59
C ARG A 5 8.96 -1.91 4.97
N SER A 6 8.78 -2.77 5.96
CA SER A 6 9.36 -2.63 7.29
C SER A 6 10.52 -3.61 7.43
N SER A 7 11.66 -3.14 7.95
CA SER A 7 12.91 -3.92 8.08
C SER A 7 13.19 -4.45 9.48
N ASP A 8 12.23 -4.40 10.39
CA ASP A 8 12.42 -4.92 11.76
C ASP A 8 12.02 -6.39 11.88
N LEU A 9 12.85 -7.17 12.55
CA LEU A 9 12.65 -8.58 12.91
C LEU A 9 12.91 -9.61 11.77
N ASP A 10 14.06 -9.59 11.12
CA ASP A 10 14.52 -10.63 10.18
C ASP A 10 13.57 -10.96 9.00
N LYS A 11 12.50 -10.20 8.82
CA LYS A 11 11.57 -10.37 7.69
C LYS A 11 11.16 -9.03 7.13
N ASP A 12 11.51 -8.79 5.88
CA ASP A 12 10.97 -7.68 5.12
C ASP A 12 9.47 -7.88 4.88
N LEU A 13 8.64 -7.00 5.40
CA LEU A 13 7.19 -7.02 5.21
C LEU A 13 6.79 -5.95 4.20
N THR A 14 6.07 -6.38 3.16
CA THR A 14 5.45 -5.47 2.20
C THR A 14 4.14 -4.95 2.76
N GLU A 15 4.08 -3.66 3.07
CA GLU A 15 2.86 -3.07 3.59
C GLU A 15 1.93 -2.54 2.52
N HIS A 16 2.49 -2.04 1.41
CA HIS A 16 1.72 -1.48 0.32
C HIS A 16 2.47 -1.63 -1.00
N ILE A 17 1.73 -1.81 -2.09
CA ILE A 17 2.24 -1.74 -3.46
C ILE A 17 1.38 -0.72 -4.21
N GLY A 18 2.01 0.37 -4.66
CA GLY A 18 1.37 1.38 -5.48
C GLY A 18 1.65 1.16 -6.97
N TYR A 19 0.84 1.73 -7.82
CA TYR A 19 1.00 1.80 -9.27
C TYR A 19 0.50 3.15 -9.79
N GLU A 20 0.46 3.34 -11.10
CA GLU A 20 0.14 4.62 -11.72
C GLU A 20 -1.13 5.25 -11.15
N ASN A 21 -1.09 6.56 -10.96
CA ASN A 21 -2.14 7.37 -10.33
C ASN A 21 -2.43 7.01 -8.85
N GLY A 22 -1.63 6.13 -8.25
CA GLY A 22 -1.68 5.83 -6.83
C GLY A 22 -0.85 6.82 -6.00
N MET A 23 -1.11 6.86 -4.70
CA MET A 23 -0.32 7.62 -3.74
C MET A 23 0.25 6.66 -2.69
N ILE A 24 1.49 6.92 -2.28
CA ILE A 24 2.13 6.23 -1.17
C ILE A 24 2.45 7.26 -0.10
N ILE A 25 1.99 7.00 1.10
CA ILE A 25 2.24 7.82 2.26
C ILE A 25 2.59 6.94 3.46
N CYS A 26 3.63 7.31 4.20
CA CYS A 26 3.82 6.80 5.56
C CYS A 26 3.08 7.71 6.52
N ILE A 27 1.84 7.37 6.84
CA ILE A 27 0.92 8.20 7.63
C ILE A 27 1.55 8.64 8.94
N GLU A 28 2.16 7.71 9.68
CA GLU A 28 2.79 8.03 10.97
C GLU A 28 3.92 9.05 10.82
N SER A 29 4.86 8.80 9.92
CA SER A 29 5.98 9.71 9.67
C SER A 29 5.51 11.06 9.12
N TYR A 30 4.53 11.05 8.22
CA TYR A 30 3.98 12.26 7.65
C TYR A 30 3.33 13.17 8.70
N PHE A 31 2.53 12.62 9.61
CA PHE A 31 1.86 13.42 10.63
C PHE A 31 2.75 13.75 11.84
N LYS A 32 3.58 12.83 12.29
CA LYS A 32 4.50 13.07 13.42
C LYS A 32 5.74 13.86 13.03
N GLN A 33 6.07 13.95 11.75
CA GLN A 33 7.30 14.54 11.23
C GLN A 33 8.56 13.89 11.84
N GLU A 34 8.51 12.58 12.00
CA GLU A 34 9.59 11.75 12.54
C GLU A 34 10.05 10.74 11.47
N PRO A 35 11.32 10.33 11.49
CA PRO A 35 11.80 9.29 10.61
C PRO A 35 11.01 8.00 10.76
N THR A 36 10.73 7.34 9.65
CA THR A 36 10.08 6.02 9.63
C THR A 36 11.10 4.90 9.42
N ARG A 37 10.75 3.68 9.88
CA ARG A 37 11.47 2.45 9.55
C ARG A 37 11.04 1.85 8.21
N LEU A 38 10.02 2.44 7.59
CA LEU A 38 9.51 1.98 6.32
C LEU A 38 10.38 2.52 5.18
N MET A 39 10.67 1.66 4.21
CA MET A 39 11.37 2.03 2.99
C MET A 39 10.41 2.00 1.80
N VAL A 40 10.61 2.93 0.88
CA VAL A 40 9.95 2.92 -0.43
C VAL A 40 10.96 2.41 -1.44
N GLU A 41 10.58 1.37 -2.17
CA GLU A 41 11.41 0.75 -3.21
C GLU A 41 10.61 0.70 -4.50
N THR A 42 11.24 1.05 -5.62
CA THR A 42 10.63 0.89 -6.94
C THR A 42 10.94 -0.51 -7.49
N LEU A 43 9.91 -1.22 -7.95
CA LEU A 43 10.04 -2.57 -8.51
C LEU A 43 10.33 -2.56 -10.02
N GLU A 44 10.21 -1.41 -10.65
CA GLU A 44 10.49 -1.17 -12.07
C GLU A 44 10.87 0.30 -12.29
N ALA A 45 11.35 0.65 -13.47
CA ALA A 45 11.64 2.04 -13.80
C ALA A 45 10.40 2.92 -13.65
N SER A 46 10.47 3.91 -12.78
CA SER A 46 9.31 4.70 -12.35
C SER A 46 9.64 6.18 -12.28
N VAL A 47 8.65 7.02 -12.57
CA VAL A 47 8.67 8.45 -12.29
C VAL A 47 7.75 8.70 -11.11
N VAL A 48 8.28 9.33 -10.06
CA VAL A 48 7.56 9.59 -8.81
C VAL A 48 7.55 11.10 -8.56
N TRP A 49 6.39 11.61 -8.18
CA TRP A 49 6.23 13.00 -7.72
C TRP A 49 6.21 13.01 -6.20
N GLU A 50 7.05 13.84 -5.60
CA GLU A 50 7.05 14.09 -4.17
C GLU A 50 6.19 15.30 -3.86
N LEU A 51 5.34 15.18 -2.84
CA LEU A 51 4.51 16.26 -2.30
C LEU A 51 4.93 16.53 -0.85
N PRO A 52 5.83 17.50 -0.61
CA PRO A 52 6.23 17.85 0.74
C PRO A 52 5.05 18.37 1.57
N ARG A 53 4.94 17.93 2.81
CA ARG A 53 3.85 18.33 3.71
C ARG A 53 3.68 19.83 3.80
N VAL A 54 4.76 20.57 3.95
CA VAL A 54 4.74 22.03 4.06
C VAL A 54 4.06 22.70 2.86
N GLU A 55 4.27 22.16 1.65
CA GLU A 55 3.64 22.71 0.45
C GLU A 55 2.15 22.33 0.38
N VAL A 56 1.81 21.12 0.81
CA VAL A 56 0.41 20.69 0.91
C VAL A 56 -0.36 21.54 1.91
N GLU A 57 0.21 21.82 3.09
CA GLU A 57 -0.40 22.67 4.12
C GLU A 57 -0.63 24.10 3.62
N LYS A 58 0.32 24.70 2.91
CA LYS A 58 0.12 26.03 2.27
C LYS A 58 -1.04 26.05 1.28
N LEU A 59 -1.19 24.97 0.50
CA LEU A 59 -2.29 24.87 -0.46
C LEU A 59 -3.65 24.68 0.24
N ILE A 60 -3.69 23.92 1.31
CA ILE A 60 -4.88 23.72 2.14
C ILE A 60 -5.35 25.05 2.74
N ASP A 61 -4.42 25.85 3.26
CA ASP A 61 -4.73 27.16 3.86
C ASP A 61 -5.23 28.19 2.83
N GLN A 62 -4.82 28.05 1.58
CA GLN A 62 -5.17 28.98 0.51
C GLN A 62 -6.44 28.59 -0.26
N TYR A 63 -6.69 27.28 -0.40
CA TYR A 63 -7.71 26.77 -1.30
C TYR A 63 -8.62 25.75 -0.61
N HIS A 64 -9.87 26.13 -0.40
CA HIS A 64 -10.85 25.26 0.23
C HIS A 64 -11.12 23.97 -0.55
N ASP A 65 -10.99 23.99 -1.87
CA ASP A 65 -11.13 22.77 -2.70
C ASP A 65 -10.00 21.77 -2.44
N ILE A 66 -8.78 22.27 -2.20
CA ILE A 66 -7.63 21.42 -1.82
C ILE A 66 -7.84 20.81 -0.43
N GLU A 67 -8.35 21.58 0.52
CA GLU A 67 -8.70 21.07 1.85
C GLU A 67 -9.74 19.93 1.76
N ARG A 68 -10.78 20.13 0.97
CA ARG A 68 -11.81 19.08 0.77
C ARG A 68 -11.24 17.82 0.13
N LEU A 69 -10.40 17.99 -0.90
CA LEU A 69 -9.72 16.88 -1.56
C LEU A 69 -8.82 16.12 -0.57
N TYR A 70 -8.01 16.85 0.18
CA TYR A 70 -7.10 16.29 1.19
C TYR A 70 -7.85 15.50 2.26
N ARG A 71 -8.94 16.06 2.79
CA ARG A 71 -9.80 15.39 3.77
C ARG A 71 -10.39 14.09 3.21
N GLY A 72 -10.97 14.14 2.01
CA GLY A 72 -11.50 12.94 1.34
C GLY A 72 -10.42 11.88 1.12
N PHE A 73 -9.20 12.30 0.84
CA PHE A 73 -8.07 11.40 0.70
C PHE A 73 -7.70 10.70 2.03
N ILE A 74 -7.66 11.44 3.14
CA ILE A 74 -7.37 10.89 4.47
C ILE A 74 -8.51 9.95 4.93
N GLU A 75 -9.77 10.33 4.71
CA GLU A 75 -10.92 9.47 5.01
C GLU A 75 -10.85 8.15 4.24
N HIS A 76 -10.56 8.20 2.94
CA HIS A 76 -10.38 7.02 2.10
C HIS A 76 -9.23 6.12 2.61
N SER A 77 -8.09 6.71 2.91
CA SER A 77 -6.92 5.99 3.43
C SER A 77 -7.21 5.29 4.76
N LEU A 78 -8.01 5.93 5.63
CA LEU A 78 -8.42 5.33 6.89
C LEU A 78 -9.34 4.12 6.68
N ILE A 79 -10.32 4.25 5.78
CA ILE A 79 -11.23 3.15 5.42
C ILE A 79 -10.44 1.98 4.82
N GLU A 80 -9.55 2.24 3.87
CA GLU A 80 -8.71 1.19 3.27
C GLU A 80 -7.83 0.49 4.31
N SER A 81 -7.24 1.25 5.23
CA SER A 81 -6.45 0.68 6.32
C SER A 81 -7.28 -0.24 7.21
N GLN A 82 -8.51 0.16 7.56
CA GLN A 82 -9.42 -0.66 8.36
C GLN A 82 -9.83 -1.94 7.62
N VAL A 83 -10.24 -1.82 6.36
CA VAL A 83 -10.59 -2.97 5.51
C VAL A 83 -9.45 -3.96 5.39
N LYS A 84 -8.23 -3.46 5.22
CA LYS A 84 -7.03 -4.30 5.15
C LYS A 84 -6.76 -5.00 6.49
N ALA A 85 -6.88 -4.30 7.61
CA ALA A 85 -6.69 -4.88 8.94
C ALA A 85 -7.71 -5.99 9.22
N ASP A 86 -8.97 -5.79 8.82
CA ASP A 86 -10.03 -6.79 8.99
C ASP A 86 -9.80 -8.00 8.08
N ALA A 87 -9.40 -7.79 6.84
CA ALA A 87 -9.06 -8.87 5.92
C ALA A 87 -7.92 -9.74 6.45
N LEU A 88 -6.88 -9.14 7.04
CA LEU A 88 -5.77 -9.87 7.62
C LEU A 88 -6.16 -10.69 8.87
N ARG A 89 -7.16 -10.22 9.62
CA ARG A 89 -7.63 -10.88 10.84
C ARG A 89 -8.63 -12.00 10.58
N PHE A 90 -9.54 -11.80 9.62
CA PHE A 90 -10.74 -12.62 9.49
C PHE A 90 -10.82 -13.42 8.20
N GLU A 91 -10.10 -13.01 7.14
CA GLU A 91 -10.19 -13.66 5.85
C GLU A 91 -9.14 -14.77 5.69
N PRO A 92 -9.53 -15.94 5.17
CA PRO A 92 -8.57 -16.95 4.76
C PRO A 92 -7.73 -16.50 3.55
N ALA A 93 -6.60 -17.17 3.33
CA ALA A 93 -5.62 -16.78 2.31
C ALA A 93 -6.21 -16.62 0.89
N HIS A 94 -7.14 -17.52 0.51
CA HIS A 94 -7.75 -17.48 -0.82
C HIS A 94 -8.68 -16.27 -1.01
N GLU A 95 -9.38 -15.83 0.03
CA GLU A 95 -10.24 -14.65 -0.04
C GLU A 95 -9.42 -13.37 -0.16
N ARG A 96 -8.32 -13.25 0.61
CA ARG A 96 -7.39 -12.13 0.47
C ARG A 96 -6.80 -12.03 -0.95
N TYR A 97 -6.44 -13.18 -1.54
CA TYR A 97 -5.97 -13.22 -2.92
C TYR A 97 -7.05 -12.81 -3.93
N ASN A 98 -8.28 -13.34 -3.79
CA ASN A 98 -9.40 -12.99 -4.66
C ASN A 98 -9.73 -11.50 -4.59
N ARG A 99 -9.70 -10.93 -3.40
CA ARG A 99 -9.87 -9.48 -3.21
C ARG A 99 -8.81 -8.68 -3.98
N LEU A 100 -7.53 -9.06 -3.85
CA LEU A 100 -6.45 -8.40 -4.58
C LEU A 100 -6.63 -8.55 -6.10
N LEU A 101 -7.05 -9.72 -6.57
CA LEU A 101 -7.32 -9.98 -7.98
C LEU A 101 -8.45 -9.08 -8.53
N GLN A 102 -9.49 -8.85 -7.75
CA GLN A 102 -10.63 -8.03 -8.15
C GLN A 102 -10.32 -6.53 -8.11
N LEU A 103 -9.64 -6.07 -7.05
CA LEU A 103 -9.43 -4.64 -6.83
C LEU A 103 -8.16 -4.11 -7.51
N HIS A 104 -7.10 -4.91 -7.57
CA HIS A 104 -5.77 -4.50 -8.02
C HIS A 104 -5.10 -5.55 -8.92
N PRO A 105 -5.72 -5.95 -10.04
CA PRO A 105 -5.18 -6.99 -10.91
C PRO A 105 -3.80 -6.64 -11.49
N GLU A 106 -3.47 -5.35 -11.60
CA GLU A 106 -2.17 -4.90 -12.09
C GLU A 106 -1.02 -5.29 -11.15
N ILE A 107 -1.26 -5.32 -9.84
CA ILE A 107 -0.26 -5.79 -8.88
C ILE A 107 0.09 -7.25 -9.16
N LEU A 108 -0.92 -8.08 -9.39
CA LEU A 108 -0.72 -9.52 -9.65
C LEU A 108 0.01 -9.81 -10.97
N LYS A 109 -0.08 -8.91 -11.95
CA LYS A 109 0.59 -9.04 -13.24
C LYS A 109 2.05 -8.60 -13.21
N ARG A 110 2.37 -7.57 -12.41
CA ARG A 110 3.62 -6.83 -12.49
C ARG A 110 4.55 -7.04 -11.30
N ALA A 111 4.00 -7.14 -10.09
CA ALA A 111 4.83 -7.31 -8.90
C ALA A 111 5.38 -8.74 -8.77
N PRO A 112 6.65 -8.91 -8.33
CA PRO A 112 7.19 -10.22 -8.02
C PRO A 112 6.40 -10.95 -6.93
N LEU A 113 6.27 -12.28 -7.06
CA LEU A 113 5.46 -13.09 -6.15
C LEU A 113 5.84 -12.96 -4.67
N VAL A 114 7.10 -12.72 -4.38
CA VAL A 114 7.57 -12.54 -3.00
C VAL A 114 6.93 -11.33 -2.34
N TYR A 115 6.79 -10.22 -3.06
CA TYR A 115 6.12 -9.01 -2.56
C TYR A 115 4.61 -9.20 -2.43
N ILE A 116 3.99 -9.91 -3.38
CA ILE A 116 2.55 -10.24 -3.31
C ILE A 116 2.27 -11.15 -2.11
N ALA A 117 3.07 -12.19 -1.90
CA ALA A 117 2.93 -13.08 -0.75
C ALA A 117 3.07 -12.32 0.57
N SER A 118 4.09 -11.45 0.66
CA SER A 118 4.31 -10.59 1.82
C SER A 118 3.15 -9.62 2.06
N LEU A 119 2.64 -8.95 1.01
CA LEU A 119 1.49 -8.05 1.08
C LEU A 119 0.24 -8.74 1.62
N LEU A 120 0.02 -9.99 1.21
CA LEU A 120 -1.11 -10.82 1.62
C LEU A 120 -0.85 -11.58 2.94
N GLN A 121 0.30 -11.38 3.56
CA GLN A 121 0.75 -12.08 4.78
C GLN A 121 0.60 -13.60 4.68
N MET A 122 1.15 -14.17 3.61
CA MET A 122 1.25 -15.61 3.38
C MET A 122 2.63 -15.98 2.84
N THR A 123 2.97 -17.27 2.89
CA THR A 123 4.22 -17.72 2.26
C THR A 123 4.08 -17.81 0.75
N PRO A 124 5.19 -17.70 -0.03
CA PRO A 124 5.16 -17.91 -1.48
C PRO A 124 4.56 -19.25 -1.90
N GLU A 125 4.78 -20.32 -1.10
CA GLU A 125 4.22 -21.65 -1.35
C GLU A 125 2.69 -21.65 -1.16
N THR A 126 2.19 -20.96 -0.13
CA THR A 126 0.75 -20.79 0.09
C THR A 126 0.13 -20.00 -1.05
N LEU A 127 0.77 -18.89 -1.49
CA LEU A 127 0.32 -18.11 -2.63
C LEU A 127 0.25 -18.95 -3.91
N SER A 128 1.28 -19.75 -4.18
CA SER A 128 1.32 -20.65 -5.33
C SER A 128 0.15 -21.65 -5.31
N ARG A 129 -0.13 -22.26 -4.15
CA ARG A 129 -1.27 -23.20 -3.99
C ARG A 129 -2.62 -22.51 -4.20
N VAL A 130 -2.81 -21.33 -3.65
CA VAL A 130 -4.04 -20.53 -3.83
C VAL A 130 -4.25 -20.21 -5.31
N ARG A 131 -3.21 -19.77 -6.03
CA ARG A 131 -3.29 -19.50 -7.48
C ARG A 131 -3.67 -20.75 -8.27
N SER A 132 -3.06 -21.89 -7.99
CA SER A 132 -3.34 -23.15 -8.70
C SER A 132 -4.74 -23.69 -8.45
N SER A 133 -5.36 -23.37 -7.31
CA SER A 133 -6.72 -23.79 -6.99
C SER A 133 -7.81 -22.96 -7.65
N LEU A 134 -7.46 -21.84 -8.28
CA LEU A 134 -8.37 -20.91 -8.95
C LEU A 134 -8.30 -20.99 -10.50
N LEU A 135 -7.38 -21.78 -11.01
CA LEU A 135 -7.24 -22.12 -12.43
C LEU A 135 -7.96 -23.43 -12.76
#